data_ee9bf1087177d27c9de23c1b683bac79
#
_entry.id   ee9bf1087177d27c9de23c1b683bac79
#
_cell.length_a   1.000
_cell.length_b   1.000
_cell.length_c   1.000
_cell.angle_alpha   90.00
_cell.angle_beta   90.00
_cell.angle_gamma   90.00
#
_symmetry.space_group_name_H-M   'P 1'
#
loop_
_entity.id
_entity.type
_entity.pdbx_description
1 polymer ?
#
loop_
_entity_poly.entity_id
_entity_poly.type
_entity_poly.pdbx_seq_one_letter_code
_entity_poly.pdbx_strand_id
1 'polypeptide(L)'
;MFIKALADRGIALADAIPDSLVALIARLAVGGVFWRSGQTKIEGFHIKESTFFLFREEYRVPLLPPDFAAYLTTFSETVFSILLIVGLASRLSAAWLFAMTAVIQIFVYPSGWPDHILWATVLLVIISRGPGVLSLDHLLFRKQQVAAFTR
;
A
#
# COMPACT_ATOMS: atom_id res chain seq x y z
N MET A 1 -22.21 -32.99 -17.71
CA MET A 1 -23.07 -31.82 -17.94
C MET A 1 -23.29 -31.00 -16.65
N PHE A 2 -23.67 -31.59 -15.53
CA PHE A 2 -23.90 -30.90 -14.24
C PHE A 2 -22.67 -30.22 -13.64
N ILE A 3 -21.50 -30.90 -13.59
CA ILE A 3 -20.24 -30.36 -13.05
C ILE A 3 -19.78 -29.13 -13.84
N LYS A 4 -19.89 -29.17 -15.17
CA LYS A 4 -19.56 -28.03 -16.01
C LYS A 4 -20.45 -26.81 -15.74
N ALA A 5 -21.77 -27.03 -15.62
CA ALA A 5 -22.72 -25.97 -15.29
C ALA A 5 -22.45 -25.33 -13.91
N LEU A 6 -22.03 -26.16 -12.92
CA LEU A 6 -21.64 -25.67 -11.59
C LEU A 6 -20.35 -24.84 -11.65
N ALA A 7 -19.35 -25.30 -12.40
CA ALA A 7 -18.10 -24.57 -12.62
C ALA A 7 -18.34 -23.25 -13.34
N ASP A 8 -19.14 -23.24 -14.42
CA ASP A 8 -19.48 -22.03 -15.18
C ASP A 8 -20.21 -21.01 -14.30
N ARG A 9 -21.11 -21.44 -13.41
CA ARG A 9 -21.76 -20.56 -12.41
C ARG A 9 -20.76 -20.01 -11.40
N GLY A 10 -19.82 -20.81 -10.92
CA GLY A 10 -18.78 -20.35 -10.00
C GLY A 10 -17.89 -19.28 -10.64
N ILE A 11 -17.49 -19.50 -11.89
CA ILE A 11 -16.70 -18.52 -12.67
C ILE A 11 -17.50 -17.23 -12.85
N ALA A 12 -18.75 -17.32 -13.27
CA ALA A 12 -19.61 -16.15 -13.48
C ALA A 12 -19.81 -15.32 -12.19
N LEU A 13 -19.91 -15.99 -11.02
CA LEU A 13 -19.98 -15.30 -9.74
C LEU A 13 -18.64 -14.59 -9.39
N ALA A 14 -17.51 -15.22 -9.69
CA ALA A 14 -16.21 -14.61 -9.49
C ALA A 14 -15.99 -13.38 -10.40
N ASP A 15 -16.38 -13.49 -11.67
CA ASP A 15 -16.32 -12.41 -12.65
C ASP A 15 -17.26 -11.25 -12.33
N ALA A 16 -18.31 -11.50 -11.53
CA ALA A 16 -19.24 -10.47 -11.08
C ALA A 16 -18.68 -9.60 -9.94
N ILE A 17 -17.52 -9.95 -9.34
CA ILE A 17 -16.88 -9.14 -8.29
C ILE A 17 -16.34 -7.85 -8.93
N PRO A 18 -16.81 -6.65 -8.51
CA PRO A 18 -16.34 -5.41 -9.09
C PRO A 18 -14.86 -5.17 -8.81
N ASP A 19 -14.07 -4.85 -9.84
CA ASP A 19 -12.65 -4.47 -9.69
C ASP A 19 -12.44 -3.34 -8.66
N SER A 20 -13.42 -2.42 -8.57
CA SER A 20 -13.37 -1.33 -7.59
C SER A 20 -13.51 -1.78 -6.15
N LEU A 21 -14.24 -2.87 -5.90
CA LEU A 21 -14.33 -3.47 -4.57
C LEU A 21 -13.01 -4.14 -4.21
N VAL A 22 -12.40 -4.87 -5.14
CA VAL A 22 -11.09 -5.48 -4.96
C VAL A 22 -10.03 -4.41 -4.69
N ALA A 23 -10.03 -3.32 -5.46
CA ALA A 23 -9.11 -2.21 -5.27
C ALA A 23 -9.31 -1.51 -3.91
N LEU A 24 -10.55 -1.34 -3.44
CA LEU A 24 -10.83 -0.78 -2.12
C LEU A 24 -10.28 -1.67 -1.02
N ILE A 25 -10.59 -2.99 -1.07
CA ILE A 25 -10.10 -3.94 -0.07
C ILE A 25 -8.57 -3.98 -0.07
N ALA A 26 -7.94 -4.00 -1.23
CA ALA A 26 -6.48 -3.98 -1.36
C ALA A 26 -5.86 -2.74 -0.68
N ARG A 27 -6.43 -1.55 -0.90
CA ARG A 27 -5.98 -0.30 -0.27
C ARG A 27 -6.15 -0.31 1.24
N LEU A 28 -7.30 -0.79 1.73
CA LEU A 28 -7.58 -0.89 3.16
C LEU A 28 -6.66 -1.91 3.84
N ALA A 29 -6.42 -3.05 3.21
CA ALA A 29 -5.58 -4.11 3.75
C ALA A 29 -4.13 -3.64 3.89
N VAL A 30 -3.48 -3.27 2.79
CA VAL A 30 -2.05 -2.90 2.84
C VAL A 30 -1.83 -1.53 3.48
N GLY A 31 -2.73 -0.56 3.26
CA GLY A 31 -2.70 0.73 3.95
C GLY A 31 -2.84 0.57 5.46
N GLY A 32 -3.72 -0.33 5.92
CA GLY A 32 -3.88 -0.66 7.34
C GLY A 32 -2.62 -1.25 7.97
N VAL A 33 -1.88 -2.09 7.24
CA VAL A 33 -0.58 -2.63 7.69
C VAL A 33 0.41 -1.51 7.97
N PHE A 34 0.64 -0.63 6.97
CA PHE A 34 1.60 0.47 7.10
C PHE A 34 1.14 1.53 8.11
N TRP A 35 -0.14 1.85 8.15
CA TRP A 35 -0.70 2.72 9.17
C TRP A 35 -0.39 2.20 10.58
N ARG A 36 -0.70 0.93 10.84
CA ARG A 36 -0.41 0.31 12.13
C ARG A 36 1.07 0.33 12.46
N SER A 37 1.94 0.04 11.50
CA SER A 37 3.39 0.11 11.66
C SER A 37 3.85 1.53 12.04
N GLY A 38 3.36 2.55 11.34
CA GLY A 38 3.64 3.96 11.66
C GLY A 38 3.22 4.33 13.07
N GLN A 39 2.03 3.89 13.51
CA GLN A 39 1.52 4.20 14.86
C GLN A 39 2.36 3.57 15.98
N THR A 40 3.04 2.46 15.75
CA THR A 40 3.95 1.89 16.75
C THR A 40 5.16 2.78 17.06
N LYS A 41 5.52 3.65 16.11
CA LYS A 41 6.70 4.52 16.14
C LYS A 41 6.44 5.90 16.77
N ILE A 42 5.18 6.25 16.98
CA ILE A 42 4.75 7.58 17.43
C ILE A 42 4.14 7.51 18.84
N GLU A 43 4.41 8.52 19.64
CA GLU A 43 3.75 8.77 20.91
C GLU A 43 3.32 10.25 20.98
N GLY A 44 2.01 10.48 21.01
CA GLY A 44 1.45 11.82 20.80
C GLY A 44 1.82 12.38 19.43
N PHE A 45 2.59 13.47 19.42
CA PHE A 45 3.07 14.12 18.19
C PHE A 45 4.58 13.93 17.96
N HIS A 46 5.23 13.03 18.69
CA HIS A 46 6.67 12.83 18.64
C HIS A 46 6.99 11.39 18.25
N ILE A 47 8.11 11.18 17.56
CA ILE A 47 8.66 9.86 17.34
C ILE A 47 9.28 9.37 18.63
N LYS A 48 8.98 8.12 19.00
CA LYS A 48 9.49 7.50 20.24
C LYS A 48 11.02 7.39 20.21
N GLU A 49 11.66 7.56 21.36
CA GLU A 49 13.10 7.33 21.48
C GLU A 49 13.48 5.88 21.14
N SER A 50 12.61 4.91 21.47
CA SER A 50 12.79 3.51 21.09
C SER A 50 12.85 3.30 19.57
N THR A 51 12.16 4.14 18.78
CA THR A 51 12.25 4.10 17.31
C THR A 51 13.64 4.52 16.83
N PHE A 52 14.18 5.62 17.36
CA PHE A 52 15.55 6.05 17.02
C PHE A 52 16.58 5.00 17.41
N PHE A 53 16.40 4.37 18.60
CA PHE A 53 17.26 3.28 19.03
C PHE A 53 17.27 2.11 18.04
N LEU A 54 16.07 1.66 17.57
CA LEU A 54 15.95 0.60 16.58
C LEU A 54 16.69 0.93 15.28
N PHE A 55 16.58 2.16 14.80
CA PHE A 55 17.27 2.57 13.56
C PHE A 55 18.78 2.72 13.72
N ARG A 56 19.27 3.05 14.91
CA ARG A 56 20.71 3.16 15.20
C ARG A 56 21.36 1.79 15.39
N GLU A 57 20.67 0.86 16.05
CA GLU A 57 21.27 -0.40 16.51
C GLU A 57 20.88 -1.61 15.63
N GLU A 58 19.62 -1.67 15.14
CA GLU A 58 19.11 -2.84 14.46
C GLU A 58 18.88 -2.61 12.96
N TYR A 59 18.25 -1.50 12.58
CA TYR A 59 17.84 -1.24 11.20
C TYR A 59 18.92 -0.51 10.42
N ARG A 60 19.84 -1.26 9.84
CA ARG A 60 20.95 -0.69 9.07
C ARG A 60 20.53 -0.36 7.65
N VAL A 61 19.79 0.74 7.49
CA VAL A 61 19.42 1.24 6.16
C VAL A 61 20.66 1.87 5.51
N PRO A 62 21.14 1.35 4.35
CA PRO A 62 22.31 1.88 3.70
C PRO A 62 22.07 3.29 3.19
N LEU A 63 23.12 4.11 3.14
CA LEU A 63 23.15 5.46 2.58
C LEU A 63 22.36 6.53 3.37
N LEU A 64 21.62 6.17 4.40
CA LEU A 64 20.85 7.14 5.19
C LEU A 64 21.36 7.19 6.63
N PRO A 65 21.51 8.40 7.22
CA PRO A 65 21.71 8.53 8.66
C PRO A 65 20.54 7.90 9.42
N PRO A 66 20.79 7.14 10.52
CA PRO A 66 19.75 6.40 11.22
C PRO A 66 18.55 7.24 11.66
N ASP A 67 18.81 8.42 12.22
CA ASP A 67 17.74 9.31 12.69
C ASP A 67 16.90 9.83 11.52
N PHE A 68 17.52 10.17 10.39
CA PHE A 68 16.80 10.57 9.19
C PHE A 68 15.96 9.41 8.62
N ALA A 69 16.51 8.19 8.63
CA ALA A 69 15.78 6.98 8.21
C ALA A 69 14.55 6.74 9.12
N ALA A 70 14.67 6.97 10.44
CA ALA A 70 13.56 6.87 11.38
C ALA A 70 12.44 7.89 11.07
N TYR A 71 12.80 9.15 10.82
CA TYR A 71 11.84 10.18 10.40
C TYR A 71 11.17 9.85 9.08
N LEU A 72 11.96 9.53 8.06
CA LEU A 72 11.47 9.22 6.71
C LEU A 72 10.51 8.02 6.72
N THR A 73 10.87 6.96 7.45
CA THR A 73 10.04 5.75 7.55
C THR A 73 8.74 6.05 8.28
N THR A 74 8.78 6.71 9.44
CA THR A 74 7.59 7.05 10.22
C THR A 74 6.65 7.96 9.43
N PHE A 75 7.19 8.98 8.77
CA PHE A 75 6.42 9.85 7.87
C PHE A 75 5.79 9.05 6.73
N SER A 76 6.58 8.22 6.07
CA SER A 76 6.12 7.43 4.92
C SER A 76 5.00 6.46 5.31
N GLU A 77 5.17 5.72 6.39
CA GLU A 77 4.17 4.78 6.90
C GLU A 77 2.87 5.48 7.31
N THR A 78 2.97 6.69 7.84
CA THR A 78 1.79 7.45 8.28
C THR A 78 1.10 8.13 7.10
N VAL A 79 1.82 8.91 6.31
CA VAL A 79 1.21 9.75 5.26
C VAL A 79 0.76 8.92 4.07
N PHE A 80 1.64 8.08 3.49
CA PHE A 80 1.28 7.32 2.31
C PHE A 80 0.25 6.22 2.59
N SER A 81 0.19 5.71 3.82
CA SER A 81 -0.89 4.80 4.21
C SER A 81 -2.25 5.49 4.24
N ILE A 82 -2.34 6.70 4.82
CA ILE A 82 -3.58 7.49 4.80
C ILE A 82 -4.00 7.80 3.37
N LEU A 83 -3.07 8.32 2.54
CA LEU A 83 -3.34 8.62 1.14
C LEU A 83 -3.84 7.39 0.39
N LEU A 84 -3.26 6.23 0.65
CA LEU A 84 -3.66 4.98 0.04
C LEU A 84 -5.05 4.54 0.49
N ILE A 85 -5.34 4.60 1.80
CA ILE A 85 -6.65 4.24 2.38
C ILE A 85 -7.77 5.10 1.76
N VAL A 86 -7.59 6.42 1.74
CA VAL A 86 -8.60 7.33 1.17
C VAL A 86 -8.64 7.31 -0.36
N GLY A 87 -7.60 6.75 -0.98
CA GLY A 87 -7.50 6.64 -2.43
C GLY A 87 -7.10 7.95 -3.12
N LEU A 88 -6.19 8.72 -2.52
CA LEU A 88 -5.62 9.94 -3.08
C LEU A 88 -4.16 9.72 -3.48
N ALA A 89 -3.80 10.09 -4.70
CA ALA A 89 -2.49 9.82 -5.29
C ALA A 89 -2.08 8.34 -5.12
N SER A 90 -3.04 7.44 -5.29
CA SER A 90 -2.94 6.04 -4.85
C SER A 90 -1.80 5.28 -5.51
N ARG A 91 -1.57 5.49 -6.81
CA ARG A 91 -0.47 4.82 -7.53
C ARG A 91 0.90 5.27 -7.04
N LEU A 92 1.05 6.57 -6.75
CA LEU A 92 2.29 7.12 -6.21
C LEU A 92 2.54 6.62 -4.80
N SER A 93 1.50 6.64 -3.93
CA SER A 93 1.58 6.12 -2.57
C SER A 93 1.93 4.63 -2.55
N ALA A 94 1.28 3.84 -3.42
CA ALA A 94 1.59 2.42 -3.55
C ALA A 94 3.02 2.16 -4.06
N ALA A 95 3.50 2.95 -5.03
CA ALA A 95 4.87 2.83 -5.54
C ALA A 95 5.91 3.18 -4.47
N TRP A 96 5.65 4.22 -3.67
CA TRP A 96 6.51 4.60 -2.55
C TRP A 96 6.59 3.50 -1.48
N LEU A 97 5.44 3.00 -1.03
CA LEU A 97 5.38 1.91 -0.04
C LEU A 97 5.97 0.60 -0.58
N PHE A 98 5.84 0.35 -1.89
CA PHE A 98 6.49 -0.79 -2.55
C PHE A 98 8.02 -0.68 -2.50
N ALA A 99 8.58 0.49 -2.85
CA ALA A 99 10.02 0.73 -2.76
C ALA A 99 10.52 0.60 -1.31
N MET A 100 9.76 1.13 -0.35
CA MET A 100 10.08 0.97 1.08
C MET A 100 10.04 -0.51 1.51
N THR A 101 9.04 -1.29 1.06
CA THR A 101 8.97 -2.74 1.32
C THR A 101 10.21 -3.47 0.78
N ALA A 102 10.67 -3.09 -0.41
CA ALA A 102 11.89 -3.66 -0.99
C ALA A 102 13.13 -3.35 -0.15
N VAL A 103 13.27 -2.11 0.34
CA VAL A 103 14.36 -1.72 1.25
C VAL A 103 14.31 -2.52 2.55
N ILE A 104 13.12 -2.64 3.15
CA ILE A 104 12.92 -3.42 4.39
C ILE A 104 13.31 -4.88 4.15
N GLN A 105 12.86 -5.49 3.05
CA GLN A 105 13.15 -6.87 2.73
C GLN A 105 14.63 -7.14 2.52
N ILE A 106 15.34 -6.23 1.86
CA ILE A 106 16.74 -6.47 1.48
C ILE A 106 17.70 -6.15 2.63
N PHE A 107 17.43 -5.07 3.37
CA PHE A 107 18.42 -4.49 4.29
C PHE A 107 18.04 -4.56 5.77
N VAL A 108 16.74 -4.62 6.10
CA VAL A 108 16.27 -4.50 7.48
C VAL A 108 15.80 -5.83 8.04
N TYR A 109 14.92 -6.52 7.33
CA TYR A 109 14.31 -7.76 7.83
C TYR A 109 14.11 -8.80 6.72
N PRO A 110 15.19 -9.42 6.23
CA PRO A 110 15.11 -10.42 5.14
C PRO A 110 14.24 -11.64 5.46
N SER A 111 14.15 -12.03 6.74
CA SER A 111 13.33 -13.16 7.19
C SER A 111 11.82 -12.89 7.12
N GLY A 112 11.39 -11.61 6.96
CA GLY A 112 10.00 -11.22 6.78
C GLY A 112 9.43 -11.48 5.38
N TRP A 113 10.10 -12.28 4.55
CA TRP A 113 9.71 -12.56 3.17
C TRP A 113 8.23 -12.94 2.99
N PRO A 114 7.61 -13.82 3.82
CA PRO A 114 6.21 -14.19 3.62
C PRO A 114 5.25 -13.01 3.67
N ASP A 115 5.47 -12.07 4.59
CA ASP A 115 4.64 -10.87 4.74
C ASP A 115 4.97 -9.85 3.65
N HIS A 116 6.25 -9.60 3.41
CA HIS A 116 6.68 -8.58 2.46
C HIS A 116 6.27 -8.90 1.02
N ILE A 117 6.27 -10.17 0.61
CA ILE A 117 5.83 -10.56 -0.74
C ILE A 117 4.32 -10.36 -0.91
N LEU A 118 3.52 -10.58 0.15
CA LEU A 118 2.08 -10.30 0.14
C LEU A 118 1.83 -8.80 -0.01
N TRP A 119 2.52 -7.98 0.78
CA TRP A 119 2.38 -6.51 0.68
C TRP A 119 2.82 -6.01 -0.71
N ALA A 120 3.95 -6.48 -1.20
CA ALA A 120 4.45 -6.13 -2.53
C ALA A 120 3.45 -6.50 -3.63
N THR A 121 2.85 -7.68 -3.55
CA THR A 121 1.84 -8.13 -4.52
C THR A 121 0.61 -7.22 -4.53
N VAL A 122 0.07 -6.90 -3.35
CA VAL A 122 -1.09 -6.01 -3.24
C VAL A 122 -0.77 -4.59 -3.73
N LEU A 123 0.42 -4.06 -3.38
CA LEU A 123 0.88 -2.75 -3.86
C LEU A 123 1.04 -2.74 -5.39
N LEU A 124 1.60 -3.80 -6.00
CA LEU A 124 1.70 -3.93 -7.45
C LEU A 124 0.33 -3.97 -8.14
N VAL A 125 -0.66 -4.62 -7.54
CA VAL A 125 -2.04 -4.59 -8.06
C VAL A 125 -2.58 -3.16 -8.08
N ILE A 126 -2.37 -2.37 -7.01
CA ILE A 126 -2.81 -0.97 -6.95
C ILE A 126 -2.06 -0.10 -7.96
N ILE A 127 -0.74 -0.29 -8.12
CA ILE A 127 0.07 0.45 -9.09
C ILE A 127 -0.43 0.18 -10.51
N SER A 128 -0.68 -1.07 -10.85
CA SER A 128 -1.07 -1.49 -12.20
C SER A 128 -2.52 -1.13 -12.53
N ARG A 129 -3.47 -1.50 -11.67
CA ARG A 129 -4.90 -1.34 -11.94
C ARG A 129 -5.49 -0.01 -11.46
N GLY A 130 -4.81 0.67 -10.52
CA GLY A 130 -5.26 1.92 -9.92
C GLY A 130 -6.21 1.72 -8.73
N PRO A 131 -6.74 2.83 -8.18
CA PRO A 131 -7.46 2.84 -6.91
C PRO A 131 -8.93 2.40 -7.00
N GLY A 132 -9.49 2.25 -8.21
CA GLY A 132 -10.91 1.97 -8.41
C GLY A 132 -11.82 3.20 -8.26
N VAL A 133 -13.11 3.03 -8.57
CA VAL A 133 -14.08 4.13 -8.53
C VAL A 133 -14.40 4.62 -7.11
N LEU A 134 -14.18 3.80 -6.09
CA LEU A 134 -14.36 4.15 -4.69
C LEU A 134 -13.09 4.80 -4.11
N SER A 135 -12.63 5.90 -4.74
CA SER A 135 -11.39 6.60 -4.38
C SER A 135 -11.52 8.11 -4.60
N LEU A 136 -10.75 8.90 -3.85
CA LEU A 136 -10.67 10.34 -4.08
C LEU A 136 -10.05 10.68 -5.43
N ASP A 137 -9.09 9.89 -5.91
CA ASP A 137 -8.52 10.04 -7.26
C ASP A 137 -9.62 10.00 -8.33
N HIS A 138 -10.55 9.06 -8.21
CA HIS A 138 -11.65 8.97 -9.15
C HIS A 138 -12.60 10.19 -9.08
N LEU A 139 -12.93 10.64 -7.89
CA LEU A 139 -13.80 11.79 -7.68
C LEU A 139 -13.19 13.07 -8.25
N LEU A 140 -11.90 13.28 -8.04
CA LEU A 140 -11.20 14.51 -8.43
C LEU A 140 -10.84 14.53 -9.93
N PHE A 141 -10.44 13.39 -10.49
CA PHE A 141 -9.91 13.33 -11.87
C PHE A 141 -10.88 12.74 -12.89
N ARG A 142 -12.08 12.34 -12.48
CA ARG A 142 -13.13 11.81 -13.38
C ARG A 142 -13.44 12.73 -14.57
N LYS A 143 -13.45 14.06 -14.36
CA LYS A 143 -13.75 15.04 -15.42
C LYS A 143 -12.66 15.11 -16.50
N GLN A 144 -11.42 14.81 -16.18
CA GLN A 144 -10.32 14.86 -17.15
C GLN A 144 -10.30 13.65 -18.09
N GLN A 145 -10.75 12.49 -17.64
CA GLN A 145 -10.83 11.29 -18.48
C GLN A 145 -11.95 11.41 -19.54
N VAL A 146 -13.08 12.02 -19.21
CA VAL A 146 -14.17 12.24 -20.16
C VAL A 146 -13.76 13.24 -21.26
N ALA A 147 -13.02 14.29 -20.92
CA ALA A 147 -12.54 15.29 -21.88
C ALA A 147 -11.45 14.77 -22.85
N ALA A 148 -10.69 13.74 -22.47
CA ALA A 148 -9.67 13.12 -23.32
C ALA A 148 -10.26 12.18 -24.37
N PHE A 149 -11.48 11.66 -24.16
CA PHE A 149 -12.19 10.79 -25.11
C PHE A 149 -13.05 11.55 -26.12
N THR A 150 -13.22 12.86 -25.95
CA THR A 150 -14.04 13.73 -26.84
C THR A 150 -13.19 14.60 -27.77
N ARG A 151 -11.90 14.32 -27.87
CA ARG A 151 -10.98 14.91 -28.87
C ARG A 151 -10.43 13.80 -29.77
#